data_6dc14db7782bee3d7f77f51008d1cb5d
#
_entry.id   6dc14db7782bee3d7f77f51008d1cb5d
#
_cell.length_a   1.000
_cell.length_b   1.000
_cell.length_c   1.000
_cell.angle_alpha   90.00
_cell.angle_beta   90.00
_cell.angle_gamma   90.00
#
_symmetry.space_group_name_H-M   'P 1'
#
loop_
_entity.id
_entity.type
_entity.pdbx_description
1 polymer ?
#
loop_
_entity_poly.entity_id
_entity_poly.type
_entity_poly.pdbx_seq_one_letter_code
_entity_poly.pdbx_strand_id
1 'polypeptide(L)'
;VESSLAFQEVSIGNASAPLQIEIFQDTDCGMCRFAFKEMVPQIVEGYVKAGKARITFKEYPLVVNTDAVNRVKALWCSANQNKYGPLLAELYGWDEKAGGHLILEQVAASTGIDMVEFRRCVASSRANDFVNQSIREGQSRGVDGTPSIYVNGNLVGGARSFDEMKSLLDDILANRSVSHD
;
A
#
# COMPACT_ATOMS: atom_id res chain seq x y z
N VAL A 1 -22.55 -10.26 19.36
CA VAL A 1 -21.91 -11.01 18.25
C VAL A 1 -20.96 -10.02 17.60
N GLU A 2 -19.71 -9.96 18.08
CA GLU A 2 -18.64 -9.22 17.42
C GLU A 2 -18.32 -9.96 16.13
N SER A 3 -18.73 -9.35 15.02
CA SER A 3 -18.25 -9.73 13.71
C SER A 3 -16.72 -9.62 13.71
N SER A 4 -16.01 -10.73 13.52
CA SER A 4 -14.57 -10.74 13.26
C SER A 4 -14.34 -10.07 11.90
N LEU A 5 -14.38 -8.74 11.88
CA LEU A 5 -13.98 -7.97 10.72
C LEU A 5 -12.46 -8.17 10.58
N ALA A 6 -12.08 -9.05 9.68
CA ALA A 6 -10.69 -9.14 9.22
C ALA A 6 -10.22 -7.72 8.87
N PHE A 7 -8.96 -7.40 9.19
CA PHE A 7 -8.39 -6.11 8.81
C PHE A 7 -8.48 -5.97 7.30
N GLN A 8 -9.19 -4.94 6.85
CA GLN A 8 -9.40 -4.73 5.42
C GLN A 8 -8.08 -4.29 4.79
N GLU A 9 -7.50 -5.17 4.00
CA GLU A 9 -6.34 -4.83 3.18
C GLU A 9 -6.74 -3.83 2.10
N VAL A 10 -5.87 -2.86 1.85
CA VAL A 10 -6.07 -1.90 0.77
C VAL A 10 -5.65 -2.52 -0.54
N SER A 11 -6.61 -2.89 -1.36
CA SER A 11 -6.35 -3.55 -2.63
C SER A 11 -7.14 -2.93 -3.76
N ILE A 12 -6.54 -2.94 -4.95
CA ILE A 12 -7.19 -2.57 -6.22
C ILE A 12 -7.10 -3.73 -7.21
N GLY A 13 -8.20 -4.02 -7.88
CA GLY A 13 -8.30 -5.14 -8.82
C GLY A 13 -9.10 -6.33 -8.29
N ASN A 14 -9.26 -7.32 -9.16
CA ASN A 14 -10.07 -8.50 -8.86
C ASN A 14 -9.32 -9.45 -7.90
N ALA A 15 -10.00 -9.95 -6.87
CA ALA A 15 -9.43 -10.91 -5.92
C ALA A 15 -8.96 -12.22 -6.58
N SER A 16 -9.60 -12.62 -7.69
CA SER A 16 -9.24 -13.81 -8.45
C SER A 16 -8.27 -13.56 -9.60
N ALA A 17 -7.69 -12.33 -9.70
CA ALA A 17 -6.72 -12.03 -10.75
C ALA A 17 -5.50 -12.97 -10.68
N PRO A 18 -4.95 -13.41 -11.82
CA PRO A 18 -3.82 -14.34 -11.84
C PRO A 18 -2.53 -13.77 -11.25
N LEU A 19 -2.36 -12.45 -11.27
CA LEU A 19 -1.23 -11.76 -10.64
C LEU A 19 -1.69 -11.12 -9.34
N GLN A 20 -1.24 -11.65 -8.21
CA GLN A 20 -1.42 -11.05 -6.89
C GLN A 20 -0.13 -10.30 -6.54
N ILE A 21 -0.17 -8.98 -6.61
CA ILE A 21 0.97 -8.10 -6.36
C ILE A 21 0.81 -7.50 -4.98
N GLU A 22 1.77 -7.70 -4.10
CA GLU A 22 1.81 -7.08 -2.78
C GLU A 22 3.00 -6.12 -2.72
N ILE A 23 2.76 -4.90 -2.25
CA ILE A 23 3.79 -3.86 -2.15
C ILE A 23 3.91 -3.43 -0.69
N PHE A 24 4.98 -3.88 -0.02
CA PHE A 24 5.35 -3.35 1.28
C PHE A 24 5.99 -1.98 1.11
N GLN A 25 5.40 -0.97 1.74
CA GLN A 25 5.77 0.43 1.54
C GLN A 25 5.87 1.20 2.85
N ASP A 26 6.61 2.31 2.79
CA ASP A 26 6.75 3.29 3.85
C ASP A 26 6.52 4.69 3.27
N THR A 27 5.75 5.52 3.95
CA THR A 27 5.47 6.89 3.50
C THR A 27 6.69 7.80 3.51
N ASP A 28 7.73 7.47 4.28
CA ASP A 28 9.00 8.21 4.33
C ASP A 28 10.00 7.73 3.27
N CYS A 29 9.65 6.68 2.53
CA CYS A 29 10.54 6.07 1.54
C CYS A 29 10.43 6.76 0.17
N GLY A 30 11.51 7.39 -0.28
CA GLY A 30 11.57 8.04 -1.61
C GLY A 30 11.36 7.07 -2.78
N MET A 31 11.85 5.83 -2.68
CA MET A 31 11.65 4.81 -3.70
C MET A 31 10.22 4.27 -3.71
N CYS A 32 9.52 4.25 -2.56
CA CYS A 32 8.10 3.95 -2.50
C CYS A 32 7.27 5.03 -3.20
N ARG A 33 7.62 6.31 -2.98
CA ARG A 33 7.04 7.44 -3.70
C ARG A 33 7.23 7.31 -5.21
N PHE A 34 8.44 6.98 -5.65
CA PHE A 34 8.74 6.75 -7.06
C PHE A 34 7.87 5.62 -7.63
N ALA A 35 7.84 4.45 -6.97
CA ALA A 35 7.03 3.32 -7.40
C ALA A 35 5.54 3.67 -7.50
N PHE A 36 5.01 4.40 -6.51
CA PHE A 36 3.62 4.84 -6.49
C PHE A 36 3.27 5.80 -7.63
N LYS A 37 4.18 6.71 -7.98
CA LYS A 37 3.94 7.72 -9.02
C LYS A 37 4.18 7.20 -10.43
N GLU A 38 5.19 6.36 -10.62
CA GLU A 38 5.65 5.98 -11.95
C GLU A 38 5.25 4.54 -12.35
N MET A 39 5.38 3.58 -11.45
CA MET A 39 5.16 2.16 -11.76
C MET A 39 3.70 1.74 -11.54
N VAL A 40 3.13 2.05 -10.40
CA VAL A 40 1.78 1.59 -10.01
C VAL A 40 0.70 2.02 -11.00
N PRO A 41 0.64 3.29 -11.47
CA PRO A 41 -0.39 3.71 -12.44
C PRO A 41 -0.35 2.91 -13.74
N GLN A 42 0.84 2.55 -14.21
CA GLN A 42 1.02 1.79 -15.44
C GLN A 42 0.63 0.31 -15.25
N ILE A 43 0.88 -0.27 -14.08
CA ILE A 43 0.36 -1.60 -13.72
C ILE A 43 -1.16 -1.58 -13.65
N VAL A 44 -1.74 -0.55 -13.06
CA VAL A 44 -3.20 -0.39 -12.98
C VAL A 44 -3.80 -0.35 -14.39
N GLU A 45 -3.24 0.46 -15.27
CA GLU A 45 -3.73 0.61 -16.64
C GLU A 45 -3.59 -0.67 -17.48
N GLY A 46 -2.41 -1.30 -17.44
CA GLY A 46 -2.10 -2.44 -18.31
C GLY A 46 -2.58 -3.79 -17.79
N TYR A 47 -2.72 -3.94 -16.47
CA TYR A 47 -2.99 -5.25 -15.89
C TYR A 47 -4.24 -5.27 -14.99
N VAL A 48 -4.40 -4.29 -14.10
CA VAL A 48 -5.55 -4.30 -13.16
C VAL A 48 -6.86 -4.08 -13.91
N LYS A 49 -6.93 -3.07 -14.76
CA LYS A 49 -8.13 -2.81 -15.59
C LYS A 49 -8.47 -3.95 -16.55
N ALA A 50 -7.45 -4.69 -16.98
CA ALA A 50 -7.63 -5.88 -17.82
C ALA A 50 -8.01 -7.14 -17.00
N GLY A 51 -8.20 -7.03 -15.69
CA GLY A 51 -8.51 -8.15 -14.81
C GLY A 51 -7.35 -9.14 -14.57
N LYS A 52 -6.14 -8.79 -15.02
CA LYS A 52 -4.95 -9.65 -14.95
C LYS A 52 -4.19 -9.54 -13.63
N ALA A 53 -4.33 -8.43 -12.92
CA ALA A 53 -3.63 -8.18 -11.67
C ALA A 53 -4.55 -7.62 -10.59
N ARG A 54 -4.17 -7.90 -9.34
CA ARG A 54 -4.60 -7.21 -8.13
C ARG A 54 -3.37 -6.68 -7.43
N ILE A 55 -3.41 -5.43 -6.97
CA ILE A 55 -2.37 -4.83 -6.15
C ILE A 55 -2.91 -4.69 -4.74
N THR A 56 -2.14 -5.15 -3.75
CA THR A 56 -2.39 -4.96 -2.32
C THR A 56 -1.27 -4.14 -1.71
N PHE A 57 -1.60 -3.03 -1.08
CA PHE A 57 -0.65 -2.18 -0.37
C PHE A 57 -0.53 -2.65 1.08
N LYS A 58 0.72 -2.82 1.52
CA LYS A 58 1.10 -3.27 2.87
C LYS A 58 1.94 -2.17 3.53
N GLU A 59 1.41 -1.55 4.58
CA GLU A 59 2.13 -0.52 5.30
C GLU A 59 3.24 -1.15 6.16
N TYR A 60 4.48 -0.76 5.92
CA TYR A 60 5.64 -1.26 6.67
C TYR A 60 6.62 -0.14 6.97
N PRO A 61 6.45 0.58 8.09
CA PRO A 61 7.39 1.61 8.49
C PRO A 61 8.73 0.98 8.86
N LEU A 62 9.81 1.39 8.17
CA LEU A 62 11.17 0.91 8.45
C LEU A 62 11.67 1.43 9.80
N VAL A 63 11.29 2.66 10.14
CA VAL A 63 11.58 3.25 11.44
C VAL A 63 10.27 3.41 12.20
N VAL A 64 10.09 2.63 13.25
CA VAL A 64 8.87 2.68 14.07
C VAL A 64 9.00 3.82 15.07
N ASN A 65 8.34 4.93 14.79
CA ASN A 65 8.20 6.08 15.66
C ASN A 65 6.74 6.57 15.68
N THR A 66 6.43 7.54 16.51
CA THR A 66 5.05 8.05 16.66
C THR A 66 4.46 8.55 15.34
N ASP A 67 5.24 9.26 14.54
CA ASP A 67 4.75 9.85 13.29
C ASP A 67 4.49 8.77 12.24
N ALA A 68 5.40 7.81 12.07
CA ALA A 68 5.21 6.68 11.18
C ALA A 68 3.97 5.85 11.58
N VAL A 69 3.81 5.55 12.86
CA VAL A 69 2.63 4.85 13.39
C VAL A 69 1.35 5.60 13.10
N ASN A 70 1.34 6.92 13.30
CA ASN A 70 0.16 7.75 13.02
C ASN A 70 -0.18 7.79 11.53
N ARG A 71 0.82 7.83 10.63
CA ARG A 71 0.59 7.75 9.19
C ARG A 71 0.00 6.41 8.76
N VAL A 72 0.49 5.29 9.29
CA VAL A 72 -0.08 3.97 9.01
C VAL A 72 -1.54 3.88 9.48
N LYS A 73 -1.84 4.36 10.69
CA LYS A 73 -3.23 4.43 11.19
C LYS A 73 -4.12 5.29 10.28
N ALA A 74 -3.61 6.45 9.88
CA ALA A 74 -4.34 7.39 9.02
C ALA A 74 -4.68 6.75 7.66
N LEU A 75 -3.71 6.09 7.03
CA LEU A 75 -3.91 5.40 5.77
C LEU A 75 -4.94 4.28 5.89
N TRP A 76 -4.82 3.44 6.92
CA TRP A 76 -5.81 2.39 7.17
C TRP A 76 -7.21 2.94 7.42
N CYS A 77 -7.34 3.99 8.23
CA CYS A 77 -8.63 4.61 8.52
C CYS A 77 -9.23 5.33 7.30
N SER A 78 -8.38 5.87 6.41
CA SER A 78 -8.85 6.48 5.17
C SER A 78 -9.40 5.46 4.17
N ALA A 79 -8.91 4.23 4.21
CA ALA A 79 -9.39 3.14 3.36
C ALA A 79 -10.88 2.84 3.57
N ASN A 80 -11.37 2.93 4.81
CA ASN A 80 -12.78 2.73 5.14
C ASN A 80 -13.72 3.76 4.48
N GLN A 81 -13.16 4.88 4.01
CA GLN A 81 -13.87 5.96 3.33
C GLN A 81 -13.50 6.07 1.84
N ASN A 82 -12.82 5.06 1.28
CA ASN A 82 -12.29 5.05 -0.09
C ASN A 82 -11.31 6.22 -0.35
N LYS A 83 -10.56 6.65 0.65
CA LYS A 83 -9.63 7.78 0.60
C LYS A 83 -8.16 7.40 0.77
N TYR A 84 -7.84 6.11 0.77
CA TYR A 84 -6.46 5.65 0.88
C TYR A 84 -5.55 6.23 -0.21
N GLY A 85 -5.90 6.05 -1.48
CA GLY A 85 -5.11 6.56 -2.60
C GLY A 85 -4.91 8.08 -2.57
N PRO A 86 -5.98 8.88 -2.41
CA PRO A 86 -5.87 10.33 -2.21
C PRO A 86 -4.96 10.71 -1.05
N LEU A 87 -5.11 10.09 0.14
CA LEU A 87 -4.27 10.41 1.29
C LEU A 87 -2.80 10.00 1.07
N LEU A 88 -2.56 8.84 0.49
CA LEU A 88 -1.21 8.38 0.19
C LEU A 88 -0.52 9.32 -0.82
N ALA A 89 -1.24 9.79 -1.83
CA ALA A 89 -0.72 10.75 -2.80
C ALA A 89 -0.31 12.08 -2.15
N GLU A 90 -1.12 12.59 -1.22
CA GLU A 90 -0.80 13.80 -0.45
C GLU A 90 0.43 13.59 0.44
N LEU A 91 0.51 12.45 1.16
CA LEU A 91 1.68 12.13 1.99
C LEU A 91 2.96 12.01 1.16
N TYR A 92 2.90 11.38 -0.01
CA TYR A 92 4.03 11.32 -0.94
C TYR A 92 4.31 12.65 -1.66
N GLY A 93 3.35 13.55 -1.72
CA GLY A 93 3.53 14.91 -2.24
C GLY A 93 4.20 15.85 -1.25
N TRP A 94 4.20 15.48 0.04
CA TRP A 94 4.74 16.32 1.10
C TRP A 94 6.26 16.48 0.96
N ASP A 95 6.73 17.70 0.99
CA ASP A 95 8.16 18.05 0.97
C ASP A 95 8.56 18.74 2.27
N GLU A 96 9.22 18.01 3.16
CA GLU A 96 9.77 18.57 4.40
C GLU A 96 10.77 19.69 4.15
N LYS A 97 11.46 19.68 2.99
CA LYS A 97 12.44 20.69 2.61
C LYS A 97 11.78 22.04 2.28
N ALA A 98 10.48 22.05 1.99
CA ALA A 98 9.71 23.28 1.81
C ALA A 98 9.40 24.01 3.14
N GLY A 99 9.89 23.50 4.28
CA GLY A 99 9.85 24.16 5.59
C GLY A 99 8.51 24.04 6.33
N GLY A 100 7.65 23.12 5.90
CA GLY A 100 6.38 22.87 6.56
C GLY A 100 6.43 21.67 7.53
N HIS A 101 5.86 21.82 8.72
CA HIS A 101 5.60 20.68 9.59
C HIS A 101 4.38 19.91 9.07
N LEU A 102 4.49 18.59 8.86
CA LEU A 102 3.36 17.78 8.43
C LEU A 102 2.29 17.75 9.52
N ILE A 103 1.16 18.39 9.27
CA ILE A 103 -0.02 18.26 10.12
C ILE A 103 -0.94 17.24 9.48
N LEU A 104 -0.78 15.99 9.89
CA LEU A 104 -1.47 14.83 9.32
C LEU A 104 -3.00 15.01 9.21
N GLU A 105 -3.62 15.65 10.20
CA GLU A 105 -5.07 15.94 10.15
C GLU A 105 -5.45 16.93 9.06
N GLN A 106 -4.61 17.94 8.79
CA GLN A 106 -4.87 18.89 7.70
C GLN A 106 -4.74 18.20 6.34
N VAL A 107 -3.73 17.37 6.18
CA VAL A 107 -3.53 16.58 4.97
C VAL A 107 -4.70 15.60 4.78
N ALA A 108 -5.16 14.93 5.84
CA ALA A 108 -6.33 14.07 5.75
C ALA A 108 -7.59 14.85 5.36
N ALA A 109 -7.82 16.01 5.98
CA ALA A 109 -8.99 16.86 5.69
C ALA A 109 -9.03 17.34 4.24
N SER A 110 -7.87 17.65 3.62
CA SER A 110 -7.80 18.09 2.22
C SER A 110 -8.29 17.03 1.23
N THR A 111 -8.30 15.76 1.61
CA THR A 111 -8.79 14.66 0.78
C THR A 111 -10.32 14.49 0.80
N GLY A 112 -11.02 15.27 1.60
CA GLY A 112 -12.48 15.17 1.77
C GLY A 112 -12.92 13.96 2.60
N ILE A 113 -12.09 13.55 3.57
CA ILE A 113 -12.44 12.55 4.59
C ILE A 113 -13.44 13.14 5.58
N ASP A 114 -14.43 12.33 6.04
CA ASP A 114 -15.17 12.65 7.25
C ASP A 114 -14.24 12.62 8.46
N MET A 115 -13.90 13.79 8.98
CA MET A 115 -12.91 13.95 10.04
C MET A 115 -13.41 13.44 11.40
N VAL A 116 -14.72 13.33 11.62
CA VAL A 116 -15.27 12.77 12.87
C VAL A 116 -15.04 11.28 12.92
N GLU A 117 -15.38 10.58 11.85
CA GLU A 117 -15.12 9.14 11.72
C GLU A 117 -13.63 8.83 11.68
N PHE A 118 -12.85 9.64 10.95
CA PHE A 118 -11.40 9.49 10.86
C PHE A 118 -10.72 9.55 12.22
N ARG A 119 -10.99 10.59 13.02
CA ARG A 119 -10.42 10.73 14.37
C ARG A 119 -10.81 9.58 15.30
N ARG A 120 -12.09 9.15 15.24
CA ARG A 120 -12.56 7.99 16.01
C ARG A 120 -11.80 6.72 15.63
N CYS A 121 -11.59 6.50 14.33
CA CYS A 121 -10.85 5.35 13.83
C CYS A 121 -9.39 5.40 14.29
N VAL A 122 -8.68 6.51 14.07
CA VAL A 122 -7.25 6.67 14.42
C VAL A 122 -7.01 6.48 15.93
N ALA A 123 -7.96 6.91 16.76
CA ALA A 123 -7.89 6.74 18.22
C ALA A 123 -8.26 5.32 18.70
N SER A 124 -8.75 4.46 17.81
CA SER A 124 -9.23 3.13 18.20
C SER A 124 -8.07 2.14 18.49
N SER A 125 -8.36 1.14 19.36
CA SER A 125 -7.45 0.01 19.56
C SER A 125 -7.22 -0.78 18.27
N ARG A 126 -8.24 -0.90 17.40
CA ARG A 126 -8.14 -1.58 16.10
C ARG A 126 -7.10 -0.96 15.19
N ALA A 127 -6.94 0.36 15.18
CA ALA A 127 -5.89 1.01 14.41
C ALA A 127 -4.49 0.65 14.95
N ASN A 128 -4.34 0.53 16.27
CA ASN A 128 -3.09 0.03 16.87
C ASN A 128 -2.82 -1.43 16.51
N ASP A 129 -3.86 -2.28 16.56
CA ASP A 129 -3.75 -3.70 16.21
C ASP A 129 -3.36 -3.87 14.74
N PHE A 130 -3.91 -3.05 13.85
CA PHE A 130 -3.52 -3.04 12.43
C PHE A 130 -2.03 -2.72 12.25
N VAL A 131 -1.53 -1.65 12.88
CA VAL A 131 -0.10 -1.29 12.82
C VAL A 131 0.78 -2.46 13.28
N ASN A 132 0.45 -3.04 14.43
CA ASN A 132 1.19 -4.17 14.97
C ASN A 132 1.16 -5.39 14.05
N GLN A 133 0.03 -5.65 13.40
CA GLN A 133 -0.10 -6.74 12.43
C GLN A 133 0.74 -6.46 11.18
N SER A 134 0.68 -5.26 10.62
CA SER A 134 1.48 -4.86 9.45
C SER A 134 2.97 -5.04 9.70
N ILE A 135 3.46 -4.60 10.85
CA ILE A 135 4.88 -4.77 11.23
C ILE A 135 5.24 -6.25 11.37
N ARG A 136 4.42 -7.04 12.08
CA ARG A 136 4.68 -8.49 12.22
C ARG A 136 4.66 -9.22 10.88
N GLU A 137 3.74 -8.86 9.99
CA GLU A 137 3.67 -9.46 8.66
C GLU A 137 4.95 -9.19 7.86
N GLY A 138 5.40 -7.93 7.77
CA GLY A 138 6.62 -7.59 7.07
C GLY A 138 7.85 -8.31 7.66
N GLN A 139 7.96 -8.36 8.99
CA GLN A 139 9.03 -9.08 9.68
C GLN A 139 9.01 -10.58 9.36
N SER A 140 7.84 -11.22 9.40
CA SER A 140 7.70 -12.65 9.11
C SER A 140 8.03 -13.01 7.67
N ARG A 141 7.87 -12.05 6.76
CA ARG A 141 8.21 -12.17 5.34
C ARG A 141 9.67 -11.79 5.03
N GLY A 142 10.44 -11.38 6.02
CA GLY A 142 11.83 -10.95 5.86
C GLY A 142 12.00 -9.64 5.11
N VAL A 143 11.01 -8.73 5.20
CA VAL A 143 11.11 -7.39 4.60
C VAL A 143 12.19 -6.60 5.34
N ASP A 144 13.28 -6.27 4.66
CA ASP A 144 14.43 -5.53 5.17
C ASP A 144 14.58 -4.13 4.55
N GLY A 145 13.72 -3.81 3.58
CA GLY A 145 13.68 -2.51 2.91
C GLY A 145 12.36 -2.28 2.17
N THR A 146 12.10 -1.02 1.81
CA THR A 146 10.90 -0.63 1.06
C THR A 146 11.25 0.15 -0.21
N PRO A 147 10.44 0.01 -1.28
CA PRO A 147 9.38 -0.96 -1.38
C PRO A 147 9.93 -2.37 -1.53
N SER A 148 9.27 -3.36 -0.90
CA SER A 148 9.47 -4.77 -1.21
C SER A 148 8.24 -5.29 -1.94
N ILE A 149 8.44 -5.79 -3.16
CA ILE A 149 7.36 -6.19 -4.05
C ILE A 149 7.34 -7.72 -4.17
N TYR A 150 6.18 -8.29 -3.90
CA TYR A 150 5.92 -9.71 -4.06
C TYR A 150 4.90 -9.92 -5.18
N VAL A 151 5.11 -10.94 -5.99
CA VAL A 151 4.14 -11.39 -7.01
C VAL A 151 3.84 -12.86 -6.75
N ASN A 152 2.57 -13.17 -6.52
CA ASN A 152 2.13 -14.53 -6.20
C ASN A 152 2.91 -15.15 -5.02
N GLY A 153 3.20 -14.34 -4.00
CA GLY A 153 3.91 -14.74 -2.79
C GLY A 153 5.44 -14.77 -2.90
N ASN A 154 6.02 -14.56 -4.08
CA ASN A 154 7.47 -14.56 -4.29
C ASN A 154 8.01 -13.13 -4.31
N LEU A 155 9.08 -12.86 -3.56
CA LEU A 155 9.78 -11.59 -3.60
C LEU A 155 10.42 -11.39 -4.99
N VAL A 156 10.05 -10.31 -5.65
CA VAL A 156 10.59 -9.95 -6.96
C VAL A 156 11.54 -8.74 -6.89
N GLY A 157 11.68 -8.14 -5.72
CA GLY A 157 12.63 -7.07 -5.44
C GLY A 157 11.97 -5.75 -5.03
N GLY A 158 12.71 -4.66 -5.13
CA GLY A 158 12.28 -3.30 -4.81
C GLY A 158 11.66 -2.53 -5.97
N ALA A 159 11.72 -1.20 -5.87
CA ALA A 159 11.26 -0.33 -6.97
C ALA A 159 12.11 -0.56 -8.23
N ARG A 160 11.44 -0.60 -9.35
CA ARG A 160 12.01 -0.76 -10.70
C ARG A 160 11.22 0.04 -11.71
N SER A 161 11.74 0.16 -12.92
CA SER A 161 11.01 0.76 -14.02
C SER A 161 9.76 -0.07 -14.38
N PHE A 162 8.78 0.56 -15.02
CA PHE A 162 7.62 -0.19 -15.49
C PHE A 162 7.99 -1.25 -16.53
N ASP A 163 8.95 -0.98 -17.40
CA ASP A 163 9.36 -1.93 -18.43
C ASP A 163 9.94 -3.22 -17.83
N GLU A 164 10.77 -3.10 -16.79
CA GLU A 164 11.30 -4.26 -16.06
C GLU A 164 10.18 -5.02 -15.34
N MET A 165 9.25 -4.30 -14.71
CA MET A 165 8.10 -4.93 -14.06
C MET A 165 7.18 -5.59 -15.09
N LYS A 166 6.93 -4.93 -16.21
CA LYS A 166 6.10 -5.47 -17.30
C LYS A 166 6.66 -6.79 -17.83
N SER A 167 7.96 -6.85 -18.12
CA SER A 167 8.61 -8.08 -18.58
C SER A 167 8.40 -9.23 -17.59
N LEU A 168 8.62 -8.97 -16.31
CA LEU A 168 8.42 -9.97 -15.24
C LEU A 168 6.96 -10.44 -15.16
N LEU A 169 5.99 -9.52 -15.19
CA LEU A 169 4.57 -9.85 -15.09
C LEU A 169 4.09 -10.66 -16.30
N ASP A 170 4.56 -10.30 -17.49
CA ASP A 170 4.24 -11.03 -18.73
C ASP A 170 4.82 -12.44 -18.71
N ASP A 171 6.05 -12.63 -18.23
CA ASP A 171 6.67 -13.96 -18.07
C ASP A 171 5.91 -14.85 -17.09
N ILE A 172 5.46 -14.28 -15.96
CA ILE A 172 4.67 -15.03 -14.97
C ILE A 172 3.31 -15.45 -15.56
N LEU A 173 2.66 -14.57 -16.33
CA LEU A 173 1.39 -14.89 -17.01
C LEU A 173 1.57 -15.97 -18.06
N ALA A 174 2.64 -15.89 -18.88
CA ALA A 174 2.93 -16.88 -19.93
C ALA A 174 3.19 -18.27 -19.33
N ASN A 175 3.97 -18.36 -18.26
CA ASN A 175 4.28 -19.63 -17.59
C ASN A 175 3.05 -20.27 -16.94
N ARG A 176 2.08 -19.49 -16.45
CA ARG A 176 0.79 -19.99 -15.95
C ARG A 176 -0.09 -20.55 -17.05
N SER A 177 -0.05 -19.96 -18.24
CA SER A 177 -0.85 -20.44 -19.37
C SER A 177 -0.41 -21.84 -19.87
N VAL A 178 0.87 -22.18 -19.67
CA VAL A 178 1.44 -23.50 -20.06
C VAL A 178 1.16 -24.60 -19.03
N SER A 179 0.90 -24.24 -17.78
CA SER A 179 0.68 -25.22 -16.69
C SER A 179 -0.79 -25.65 -16.53
N HIS A 180 -1.69 -25.20 -17.39
CA HIS A 180 -3.13 -25.52 -17.37
C HIS A 180 -3.57 -26.36 -18.58
N ASP A 181 -2.65 -26.80 -19.46
CA ASP A 181 -2.85 -27.76 -20.53
C ASP A 181 -2.34 -29.17 -20.08
#